data_9e576d6e48da1ebd3da6b64fd4a939aa
#
_entry.id   9e576d6e48da1ebd3da6b64fd4a939aa
#
_cell.length_a   1.000
_cell.length_b   1.000
_cell.length_c   1.000
_cell.angle_alpha   90.00
_cell.angle_beta   90.00
_cell.angle_gamma   90.00
#
_symmetry.space_group_name_H-M   'P 1'
#
loop_
_entity.id
_entity.type
_entity.pdbx_description
1 polymer ?
#
loop_
_entity_poly.entity_id
_entity_poly.type
_entity_poly.pdbx_seq_one_letter_code
_entity_poly.pdbx_strand_id
1 'polypeptide(L)'
;LESQELMVRASWLYHVEGLTQAQIGERMNLTRRRINELLAAALEQGVVRISFSSPLAENVELEARLCSRFGLHDTVVAPAPADPAHMHAVIGRASASFLDRLIQVRKPRSIGVGWGATLHETVRQMTGANEPAMRVRSLMGGLTRGSEINTFEIVRSFAKVLNAKCHYFAAPIYAGSEEAHAVITAQPVFQEFLRDGSNVEVSFLSVGDVTGHSLQVRYGLPPQTDIGELVALGAVGDLLGRYLDAEGNPVDHPLNRQVISPELDAYRGIPSRILASGGPHKHAILLATLRAGLATAIVTDSESARMLLGASDASR
;
A
#
# COMPACT_ATOMS: atom_id res chain seq x y z
N LEU A 1 -21.31 19.45 38.43
CA LEU A 1 -22.56 19.84 37.71
C LEU A 1 -22.26 20.94 36.69
N GLU A 2 -21.61 22.05 37.08
CA GLU A 2 -21.29 23.18 36.19
C GLU A 2 -20.43 22.82 34.98
N SER A 3 -19.43 21.95 35.13
CA SER A 3 -18.57 21.50 34.01
C SER A 3 -19.34 20.62 33.01
N GLN A 4 -20.26 19.79 33.47
CA GLN A 4 -21.07 18.93 32.61
C GLN A 4 -22.10 19.74 31.82
N GLU A 5 -22.69 20.77 32.45
CA GLU A 5 -23.62 21.69 31.78
C GLU A 5 -22.93 22.47 30.66
N LEU A 6 -21.71 22.96 30.94
CA LEU A 6 -20.91 23.69 29.94
C LEU A 6 -20.54 22.77 28.75
N MET A 7 -20.18 21.49 29.02
CA MET A 7 -19.91 20.50 27.96
C MET A 7 -21.14 20.26 27.07
N VAL A 8 -22.31 20.05 27.68
CA VAL A 8 -23.59 19.85 26.95
C VAL A 8 -23.91 21.07 26.08
N ARG A 9 -23.82 22.27 26.67
CA ARG A 9 -24.14 23.51 25.97
C ARG A 9 -23.18 23.82 24.82
N ALA A 10 -21.87 23.67 25.05
CA ALA A 10 -20.87 23.85 24.00
C ALA A 10 -21.06 22.84 22.86
N SER A 11 -21.36 21.59 23.20
CA SER A 11 -21.60 20.52 22.23
C SER A 11 -22.86 20.74 21.40
N TRP A 12 -23.94 21.21 22.03
CA TRP A 12 -25.16 21.56 21.30
C TRP A 12 -24.94 22.68 20.29
N LEU A 13 -24.27 23.77 20.73
CA LEU A 13 -23.95 24.89 19.86
C LEU A 13 -23.06 24.47 18.67
N TYR A 14 -22.13 23.54 18.90
CA TYR A 14 -21.23 23.06 17.88
C TYR A 14 -21.90 22.09 16.89
N HIS A 15 -22.52 21.01 17.42
CA HIS A 15 -23.00 19.91 16.60
C HIS A 15 -24.41 20.11 16.04
N VAL A 16 -25.25 20.89 16.70
CA VAL A 16 -26.65 21.10 16.33
C VAL A 16 -26.86 22.46 15.67
N GLU A 17 -26.33 23.54 16.28
CA GLU A 17 -26.44 24.89 15.71
C GLU A 17 -25.34 25.22 14.67
N GLY A 18 -24.29 24.38 14.56
CA GLY A 18 -23.22 24.53 13.55
C GLY A 18 -22.29 25.72 13.78
N LEU A 19 -22.23 26.25 15.01
CA LEU A 19 -21.39 27.41 15.34
C LEU A 19 -19.90 26.99 15.38
N THR A 20 -19.03 27.89 14.98
CA THR A 20 -17.56 27.71 15.13
C THR A 20 -17.16 27.85 16.60
N GLN A 21 -16.03 27.22 16.97
CA GLN A 21 -15.48 27.32 18.33
C GLN A 21 -15.27 28.79 18.79
N ALA A 22 -14.94 29.70 17.87
CA ALA A 22 -14.81 31.13 18.18
C ALA A 22 -16.17 31.77 18.54
N GLN A 23 -17.20 31.53 17.71
CA GLN A 23 -18.56 32.02 17.98
C GLN A 23 -19.16 31.46 19.27
N ILE A 24 -18.86 30.17 19.57
CA ILE A 24 -19.29 29.54 20.82
C ILE A 24 -18.57 30.20 22.00
N GLY A 25 -17.28 30.49 21.85
CA GLY A 25 -16.48 31.21 22.86
C GLY A 25 -17.08 32.57 23.19
N GLU A 26 -17.40 33.36 22.19
CA GLU A 26 -18.09 34.65 22.35
C GLU A 26 -19.45 34.51 23.05
N ARG A 27 -20.27 33.55 22.60
CA ARG A 27 -21.64 33.36 23.13
C ARG A 27 -21.65 32.84 24.57
N MET A 28 -20.65 32.02 24.94
CA MET A 28 -20.51 31.44 26.28
C MET A 28 -19.56 32.24 27.20
N ASN A 29 -18.97 33.34 26.70
CA ASN A 29 -17.95 34.11 27.38
C ASN A 29 -16.76 33.27 27.86
N LEU A 30 -16.29 32.35 26.97
CA LEU A 30 -15.17 31.45 27.20
C LEU A 30 -14.12 31.59 26.07
N THR A 31 -12.89 31.25 26.38
CA THR A 31 -11.85 31.24 25.36
C THR A 31 -12.07 30.08 24.36
N ARG A 32 -11.65 30.25 23.10
CA ARG A 32 -11.69 29.21 22.07
C ARG A 32 -11.00 27.92 22.55
N ARG A 33 -9.89 28.06 23.28
CA ARG A 33 -9.17 26.92 23.88
C ARG A 33 -10.08 26.15 24.84
N ARG A 34 -10.78 26.89 25.73
CA ARG A 34 -11.70 26.26 26.70
C ARG A 34 -12.86 25.55 26.02
N ILE A 35 -13.41 26.11 24.93
CA ILE A 35 -14.45 25.45 24.13
C ILE A 35 -13.90 24.12 23.53
N ASN A 36 -12.71 24.14 22.97
CA ASN A 36 -12.08 22.92 22.43
C ASN A 36 -11.90 21.83 23.51
N GLU A 37 -11.45 22.21 24.69
CA GLU A 37 -11.31 21.28 25.85
C GLU A 37 -12.67 20.70 26.27
N LEU A 38 -13.73 21.51 26.29
CA LEU A 38 -15.10 21.07 26.63
C LEU A 38 -15.65 20.10 25.59
N LEU A 39 -15.45 20.36 24.30
CA LEU A 39 -15.90 19.48 23.22
C LEU A 39 -15.15 18.15 23.24
N ALA A 40 -13.85 18.15 23.47
CA ALA A 40 -13.05 16.93 23.61
C ALA A 40 -13.50 16.10 24.83
N ALA A 41 -13.68 16.73 25.99
CA ALA A 41 -14.16 16.08 27.19
C ALA A 41 -15.59 15.53 27.03
N ALA A 42 -16.45 16.19 26.28
CA ALA A 42 -17.81 15.72 25.98
C ALA A 42 -17.82 14.40 25.20
N LEU A 43 -16.90 14.24 24.25
CA LEU A 43 -16.73 12.99 23.52
C LEU A 43 -16.12 11.89 24.41
N GLU A 44 -15.06 12.22 25.15
CA GLU A 44 -14.36 11.30 26.03
C GLU A 44 -15.27 10.75 27.15
N GLN A 45 -16.10 11.59 27.74
CA GLN A 45 -17.05 11.23 28.81
C GLN A 45 -18.36 10.68 28.27
N GLY A 46 -18.54 10.53 26.96
CA GLY A 46 -19.75 9.99 26.34
C GLY A 46 -20.98 10.89 26.44
N VAL A 47 -20.83 12.17 26.82
CA VAL A 47 -21.88 13.18 26.79
C VAL A 47 -22.38 13.42 25.36
N VAL A 48 -21.45 13.38 24.40
CA VAL A 48 -21.74 13.38 22.97
C VAL A 48 -21.34 12.02 22.40
N ARG A 49 -22.22 11.44 21.59
CA ARG A 49 -21.94 10.24 20.81
C ARG A 49 -22.13 10.57 19.34
N ILE A 50 -21.09 10.36 18.55
CA ILE A 50 -21.15 10.51 17.10
C ILE A 50 -21.38 9.12 16.51
N SER A 51 -22.47 8.95 15.75
CA SER A 51 -22.76 7.76 15.00
C SER A 51 -22.82 8.06 13.52
N PHE A 52 -22.22 7.20 12.71
CA PHE A 52 -22.28 7.27 11.25
C PHE A 52 -23.25 6.20 10.76
N SER A 53 -24.25 6.59 9.98
CA SER A 53 -25.26 5.68 9.41
C SER A 53 -24.95 5.29 7.95
N SER A 54 -23.69 5.41 7.52
CA SER A 54 -23.25 5.05 6.17
C SER A 54 -22.55 3.69 6.19
N PRO A 55 -22.79 2.79 5.22
CA PRO A 55 -22.01 1.58 5.05
C PRO A 55 -20.49 1.84 4.87
N LEU A 56 -20.12 3.04 4.43
CA LEU A 56 -18.72 3.45 4.30
C LEU A 56 -18.06 3.81 5.65
N ALA A 57 -18.86 4.03 6.71
CA ALA A 57 -18.32 4.38 8.03
C ALA A 57 -17.45 3.24 8.62
N GLU A 58 -17.83 1.99 8.37
CA GLU A 58 -17.06 0.83 8.81
C GLU A 58 -15.67 0.80 8.14
N ASN A 59 -15.60 1.13 6.85
CA ASN A 59 -14.32 1.16 6.14
C ASN A 59 -13.39 2.23 6.71
N VAL A 60 -13.91 3.42 7.04
CA VAL A 60 -13.13 4.50 7.68
C VAL A 60 -12.61 4.08 9.06
N GLU A 61 -13.42 3.34 9.84
CA GLU A 61 -12.97 2.77 11.11
C GLU A 61 -11.84 1.74 10.91
N LEU A 62 -11.98 0.85 9.93
CA LEU A 62 -10.95 -0.13 9.58
C LEU A 62 -9.65 0.56 9.15
N GLU A 63 -9.73 1.64 8.35
CA GLU A 63 -8.60 2.46 7.93
C GLU A 63 -7.84 3.02 9.14
N ALA A 64 -8.56 3.67 10.06
CA ALA A 64 -7.97 4.25 11.27
C ALA A 64 -7.30 3.18 12.16
N ARG A 65 -7.93 2.02 12.32
CA ARG A 65 -7.41 0.90 13.11
C ARG A 65 -6.14 0.29 12.48
N LEU A 66 -6.12 0.13 11.14
CA LEU A 66 -4.93 -0.35 10.42
C LEU A 66 -3.77 0.63 10.54
N CYS A 67 -4.03 1.93 10.37
CA CYS A 67 -3.02 2.97 10.57
C CYS A 67 -2.41 2.91 11.98
N SER A 68 -3.26 2.88 13.00
CA SER A 68 -2.82 2.82 14.40
C SER A 68 -2.03 1.56 14.72
N ARG A 69 -2.46 0.40 14.20
CA ARG A 69 -1.87 -0.89 14.53
C ARG A 69 -0.51 -1.13 13.88
N PHE A 70 -0.37 -0.78 12.60
CA PHE A 70 0.83 -1.07 11.81
C PHE A 70 1.71 0.16 11.58
N GLY A 71 1.37 1.31 12.19
CA GLY A 71 2.13 2.56 12.03
C GLY A 71 2.07 3.10 10.61
N LEU A 72 0.97 2.89 9.90
CA LEU A 72 0.80 3.37 8.52
C LEU A 72 0.49 4.86 8.51
N HIS A 73 0.98 5.56 7.49
CA HIS A 73 0.69 6.97 7.27
C HIS A 73 -0.67 7.19 6.62
N ASP A 74 -1.14 6.21 5.84
CA ASP A 74 -2.41 6.27 5.13
C ASP A 74 -2.93 4.85 4.84
N THR A 75 -4.24 4.70 4.76
CA THR A 75 -4.90 3.43 4.44
C THR A 75 -6.18 3.73 3.67
N VAL A 76 -6.46 2.92 2.66
CA VAL A 76 -7.73 2.94 1.94
C VAL A 76 -8.34 1.54 1.98
N VAL A 77 -9.55 1.44 2.50
CA VAL A 77 -10.32 0.21 2.56
C VAL A 77 -11.50 0.28 1.60
N ALA A 78 -11.42 -0.47 0.51
CA ALA A 78 -12.52 -0.63 -0.44
C ALA A 78 -13.53 -1.67 0.07
N PRO A 79 -14.81 -1.57 -0.28
CA PRO A 79 -15.77 -2.65 -0.03
C PRO A 79 -15.31 -3.94 -0.71
N ALA A 80 -15.36 -5.07 0.01
CA ALA A 80 -15.05 -6.36 -0.60
C ALA A 80 -16.09 -6.68 -1.70
N PRO A 81 -15.67 -7.11 -2.90
CA PRO A 81 -16.59 -7.48 -3.95
C PRO A 81 -17.31 -8.79 -3.63
N ALA A 82 -18.57 -8.91 -4.00
CA ALA A 82 -19.34 -10.14 -3.85
C ALA A 82 -18.76 -11.31 -4.67
N ASP A 83 -18.18 -11.00 -5.84
CA ASP A 83 -17.45 -11.96 -6.67
C ASP A 83 -15.95 -11.69 -6.56
N PRO A 84 -15.15 -12.65 -6.04
CA PRO A 84 -13.69 -12.53 -5.92
C PRO A 84 -12.96 -12.20 -7.23
N ALA A 85 -13.53 -12.53 -8.38
CA ALA A 85 -12.97 -12.21 -9.69
C ALA A 85 -12.84 -10.68 -9.92
N HIS A 86 -13.65 -9.89 -9.25
CA HIS A 86 -13.61 -8.42 -9.33
C HIS A 86 -12.62 -7.76 -8.35
N MET A 87 -11.89 -8.53 -7.54
CA MET A 87 -10.99 -8.00 -6.52
C MET A 87 -9.95 -7.02 -7.07
N HIS A 88 -9.29 -7.39 -8.17
CA HIS A 88 -8.30 -6.50 -8.80
C HIS A 88 -8.90 -5.18 -9.30
N ALA A 89 -10.11 -5.22 -9.85
CA ALA A 89 -10.81 -4.03 -10.34
C ALA A 89 -11.23 -3.10 -9.20
N VAL A 90 -11.71 -3.67 -8.08
CA VAL A 90 -12.12 -2.90 -6.88
C VAL A 90 -10.93 -2.22 -6.23
N ILE A 91 -9.85 -2.98 -5.96
CA ILE A 91 -8.63 -2.42 -5.38
C ILE A 91 -7.95 -1.46 -6.37
N GLY A 92 -7.95 -1.78 -7.66
CA GLY A 92 -7.42 -0.91 -8.71
C GLY A 92 -8.09 0.46 -8.73
N ARG A 93 -9.43 0.51 -8.62
CA ARG A 93 -10.18 1.76 -8.56
C ARG A 93 -9.86 2.58 -7.31
N ALA A 94 -9.82 1.95 -6.15
CA ALA A 94 -9.46 2.62 -4.91
C ALA A 94 -8.03 3.16 -4.96
N SER A 95 -7.11 2.38 -5.51
CA SER A 95 -5.70 2.76 -5.71
C SER A 95 -5.55 3.92 -6.70
N ALA A 96 -6.31 3.92 -7.81
CA ALA A 96 -6.29 5.02 -8.77
C ALA A 96 -6.69 6.34 -8.12
N SER A 97 -7.81 6.37 -7.39
CA SER A 97 -8.26 7.56 -6.67
C SER A 97 -7.25 8.03 -5.61
N PHE A 98 -6.61 7.07 -4.92
CA PHE A 98 -5.57 7.36 -3.94
C PHE A 98 -4.33 7.98 -4.59
N LEU A 99 -3.82 7.38 -5.67
CA LEU A 99 -2.64 7.87 -6.40
C LEU A 99 -2.89 9.22 -7.07
N ASP A 100 -4.05 9.43 -7.71
CA ASP A 100 -4.41 10.70 -8.32
C ASP A 100 -4.35 11.83 -7.28
N ARG A 101 -4.95 11.62 -6.10
CA ARG A 101 -4.90 12.58 -4.98
C ARG A 101 -3.47 12.78 -4.47
N LEU A 102 -2.70 11.69 -4.28
CA LEU A 102 -1.31 11.75 -3.81
C LEU A 102 -0.45 12.57 -4.78
N ILE A 103 -0.57 12.32 -6.09
CA ILE A 103 0.20 13.03 -7.12
C ILE A 103 -0.17 14.51 -7.15
N GLN A 104 -1.46 14.84 -7.11
CA GLN A 104 -1.93 16.23 -7.09
C GLN A 104 -1.41 17.02 -5.89
N VAL A 105 -1.40 16.39 -4.70
CA VAL A 105 -1.05 17.06 -3.43
C VAL A 105 0.45 17.09 -3.21
N ARG A 106 1.12 15.95 -3.36
CA ARG A 106 2.56 15.80 -3.02
C ARG A 106 3.50 16.09 -4.17
N LYS A 107 3.04 15.98 -5.42
CA LYS A 107 3.83 16.17 -6.65
C LYS A 107 5.19 15.45 -6.61
N PRO A 108 5.22 14.13 -6.39
CA PRO A 108 6.46 13.40 -6.26
C PRO A 108 7.25 13.48 -7.59
N ARG A 109 8.58 13.59 -7.49
CA ARG A 109 9.46 13.63 -8.66
C ARG A 109 9.73 12.25 -9.27
N SER A 110 9.47 11.20 -8.50
CA SER A 110 9.66 9.82 -8.94
C SER A 110 8.71 8.83 -8.28
N ILE A 111 8.20 7.90 -9.10
CA ILE A 111 7.38 6.78 -8.65
C ILE A 111 7.99 5.49 -9.18
N GLY A 112 8.23 4.54 -8.27
CA GLY A 112 8.64 3.19 -8.59
C GLY A 112 7.44 2.25 -8.61
N VAL A 113 7.31 1.41 -9.63
CA VAL A 113 6.20 0.46 -9.77
C VAL A 113 6.70 -0.96 -10.01
N GLY A 114 5.90 -1.93 -9.62
CA GLY A 114 6.09 -3.35 -9.92
C GLY A 114 5.27 -3.80 -11.12
N TRP A 115 4.64 -4.95 -10.99
CA TRP A 115 3.82 -5.58 -12.01
C TRP A 115 2.55 -6.22 -11.40
N GLY A 116 1.67 -6.71 -12.25
CA GLY A 116 0.52 -7.50 -11.83
C GLY A 116 -0.83 -6.87 -12.14
N ALA A 117 -1.89 -7.69 -11.99
CA ALA A 117 -3.26 -7.34 -12.38
C ALA A 117 -3.81 -6.12 -11.61
N THR A 118 -3.52 -6.00 -10.32
CA THR A 118 -3.97 -4.84 -9.52
C THR A 118 -3.37 -3.54 -10.03
N LEU A 119 -2.07 -3.53 -10.37
CA LEU A 119 -1.39 -2.33 -10.90
C LEU A 119 -1.93 -1.99 -12.29
N HIS A 120 -2.17 -3.00 -13.13
CA HIS A 120 -2.79 -2.83 -14.44
C HIS A 120 -4.19 -2.19 -14.32
N GLU A 121 -5.04 -2.71 -13.42
CA GLU A 121 -6.37 -2.13 -13.19
C GLU A 121 -6.29 -0.71 -12.60
N THR A 122 -5.29 -0.44 -11.76
CA THR A 122 -5.07 0.91 -11.21
C THR A 122 -4.81 1.91 -12.32
N VAL A 123 -3.84 1.66 -13.19
CA VAL A 123 -3.46 2.62 -14.23
C VAL A 123 -4.57 2.85 -15.25
N ARG A 124 -5.39 1.83 -15.51
CA ARG A 124 -6.58 1.95 -16.40
C ARG A 124 -7.67 2.88 -15.84
N GLN A 125 -7.72 3.04 -14.52
CA GLN A 125 -8.74 3.81 -13.82
C GLN A 125 -8.25 5.17 -13.31
N MET A 126 -6.97 5.49 -13.46
CA MET A 126 -6.43 6.81 -13.15
C MET A 126 -6.98 7.88 -14.09
N THR A 127 -7.26 9.05 -13.53
CA THR A 127 -7.75 10.22 -14.31
C THR A 127 -6.64 10.89 -15.11
N GLY A 128 -5.38 10.61 -14.75
CA GLY A 128 -4.21 11.16 -15.41
C GLY A 128 -3.76 12.50 -14.84
N ALA A 129 -2.50 12.84 -15.17
CA ALA A 129 -1.88 14.10 -14.79
C ALA A 129 -0.89 14.53 -15.87
N ASN A 130 -0.43 15.79 -15.82
CA ASN A 130 0.60 16.29 -16.71
C ASN A 130 1.87 16.61 -15.90
N GLU A 131 2.72 15.60 -15.73
CA GLU A 131 3.90 15.66 -14.87
C GLU A 131 5.19 15.34 -15.68
N PRO A 132 5.58 16.16 -16.69
CA PRO A 132 6.67 15.84 -17.61
C PRO A 132 8.06 15.80 -16.95
N ALA A 133 8.20 16.34 -15.75
CA ALA A 133 9.43 16.25 -14.95
C ALA A 133 9.50 14.96 -14.09
N MET A 134 8.37 14.32 -13.84
CA MET A 134 8.30 13.09 -13.07
C MET A 134 8.96 11.92 -13.79
N ARG A 135 9.52 11.00 -13.01
CA ARG A 135 10.09 9.73 -13.50
C ARG A 135 9.28 8.56 -12.96
N VAL A 136 8.70 7.78 -13.86
CA VAL A 136 8.11 6.49 -13.53
C VAL A 136 9.12 5.39 -13.81
N ARG A 137 9.42 4.54 -12.82
CA ARG A 137 10.46 3.52 -12.90
C ARG A 137 9.93 2.13 -12.54
N SER A 138 10.46 1.10 -13.19
CA SER A 138 10.31 -0.27 -12.64
C SER A 138 11.19 -0.43 -11.40
N LEU A 139 10.71 -1.16 -10.40
CA LEU A 139 11.50 -1.52 -9.22
C LEU A 139 12.07 -2.94 -9.31
N MET A 140 11.77 -3.67 -10.37
CA MET A 140 12.27 -5.03 -10.59
C MET A 140 12.37 -5.32 -12.08
N GLY A 141 13.03 -6.40 -12.43
CA GLY A 141 13.05 -6.94 -13.77
C GLY A 141 11.65 -7.31 -14.27
N GLY A 142 11.53 -7.67 -15.53
CA GLY A 142 10.27 -8.03 -16.16
C GLY A 142 10.22 -9.47 -16.66
N LEU A 143 9.01 -9.89 -17.06
CA LEU A 143 8.81 -11.17 -17.73
C LEU A 143 9.47 -11.16 -19.12
N THR A 144 10.02 -12.26 -19.52
CA THR A 144 10.60 -12.46 -20.87
C THR A 144 9.55 -12.63 -21.95
N ARG A 145 8.27 -12.85 -21.55
CA ARG A 145 7.13 -12.96 -22.46
C ARG A 145 6.25 -11.72 -22.32
N GLY A 146 5.76 -11.20 -23.45
CA GLY A 146 4.87 -10.04 -23.48
C GLY A 146 3.53 -10.34 -22.78
N SER A 147 3.10 -9.40 -21.93
CA SER A 147 1.81 -9.40 -21.25
C SER A 147 1.50 -7.99 -20.77
N GLU A 148 0.24 -7.59 -20.80
CA GLU A 148 -0.23 -6.29 -20.30
C GLU A 148 0.05 -6.08 -18.80
N ILE A 149 0.26 -7.17 -18.05
CA ILE A 149 0.60 -7.16 -16.63
C ILE A 149 2.10 -7.17 -16.38
N ASN A 150 2.94 -7.23 -17.41
CA ASN A 150 4.40 -7.21 -17.32
C ASN A 150 4.88 -5.86 -16.78
N THR A 151 5.95 -5.86 -16.00
CA THR A 151 6.59 -4.67 -15.45
C THR A 151 6.80 -3.57 -16.50
N PHE A 152 7.27 -3.94 -17.70
CA PHE A 152 7.53 -2.96 -18.78
C PHE A 152 6.25 -2.26 -19.25
N GLU A 153 5.15 -3.00 -19.42
CA GLU A 153 3.87 -2.44 -19.85
C GLU A 153 3.23 -1.60 -18.74
N ILE A 154 3.35 -2.03 -17.49
CA ILE A 154 2.85 -1.26 -16.34
C ILE A 154 3.60 0.08 -16.23
N VAL A 155 4.94 0.07 -16.25
CA VAL A 155 5.74 1.31 -16.19
C VAL A 155 5.39 2.24 -17.33
N ARG A 156 5.28 1.73 -18.56
CA ARG A 156 4.94 2.51 -19.75
C ARG A 156 3.54 3.11 -19.64
N SER A 157 2.58 2.34 -19.14
CA SER A 157 1.19 2.80 -18.99
C SER A 157 1.08 3.88 -17.91
N PHE A 158 1.76 3.74 -16.77
CA PHE A 158 1.86 4.79 -15.76
C PHE A 158 2.51 6.07 -16.31
N ALA A 159 3.64 5.93 -17.00
CA ALA A 159 4.32 7.08 -17.60
C ALA A 159 3.43 7.80 -18.63
N LYS A 160 2.65 7.04 -19.43
CA LYS A 160 1.72 7.60 -20.41
C LYS A 160 0.58 8.38 -19.75
N VAL A 161 -0.09 7.79 -18.75
CA VAL A 161 -1.25 8.44 -18.09
C VAL A 161 -0.83 9.68 -17.31
N LEU A 162 0.42 9.72 -16.82
CA LEU A 162 0.98 10.85 -16.08
C LEU A 162 1.74 11.85 -16.96
N ASN A 163 1.85 11.59 -18.26
CA ASN A 163 2.74 12.34 -19.17
C ASN A 163 4.16 12.50 -18.59
N ALA A 164 4.71 11.41 -18.03
CA ALA A 164 5.96 11.37 -17.29
C ALA A 164 7.06 10.64 -18.08
N LYS A 165 8.31 10.76 -17.62
CA LYS A 165 9.45 10.02 -18.18
C LYS A 165 9.39 8.56 -17.78
N CYS A 166 9.57 7.64 -18.74
CA CYS A 166 9.54 6.19 -18.54
C CYS A 166 10.95 5.63 -18.38
N HIS A 167 11.20 4.90 -17.29
CA HIS A 167 12.47 4.22 -17.04
C HIS A 167 12.19 2.78 -16.60
N TYR A 168 12.57 1.79 -17.38
CA TYR A 168 12.40 0.39 -17.01
C TYR A 168 13.73 -0.35 -17.01
N PHE A 169 13.78 -1.37 -16.17
CA PHE A 169 14.96 -2.21 -16.01
C PHE A 169 14.89 -3.36 -17.01
N ALA A 170 15.66 -3.30 -18.08
CA ALA A 170 15.67 -4.31 -19.14
C ALA A 170 16.44 -5.58 -18.73
N ALA A 171 15.98 -6.23 -17.64
CA ALA A 171 16.49 -7.49 -17.13
C ALA A 171 15.32 -8.43 -16.79
N PRO A 172 15.53 -9.74 -16.70
CA PRO A 172 14.51 -10.67 -16.20
C PRO A 172 14.25 -10.43 -14.70
N ILE A 173 13.14 -10.98 -14.18
CA ILE A 173 12.84 -10.94 -12.74
C ILE A 173 13.92 -11.71 -11.96
N TYR A 174 14.33 -12.86 -12.46
CA TYR A 174 15.38 -13.70 -11.87
C TYR A 174 16.51 -13.95 -12.87
N ALA A 175 17.73 -13.86 -12.41
CA ALA A 175 18.89 -14.38 -13.13
C ALA A 175 18.86 -15.92 -13.11
N GLY A 176 19.55 -16.55 -14.07
CA GLY A 176 19.58 -18.02 -14.18
C GLY A 176 20.41 -18.72 -13.09
N SER A 177 21.27 -17.98 -12.38
CA SER A 177 22.08 -18.44 -11.24
C SER A 177 22.54 -17.24 -10.41
N GLU A 178 23.15 -17.49 -9.24
CA GLU A 178 23.74 -16.44 -8.40
C GLU A 178 24.93 -15.77 -9.09
N GLU A 179 25.74 -16.53 -9.84
CA GLU A 179 26.84 -15.99 -10.64
C GLU A 179 26.33 -15.07 -11.76
N ALA A 180 25.26 -15.49 -12.46
CA ALA A 180 24.64 -14.67 -13.49
C ALA A 180 24.03 -13.38 -12.88
N HIS A 181 23.40 -13.47 -11.70
CA HIS A 181 22.94 -12.32 -10.95
C HIS A 181 24.08 -11.34 -10.66
N ALA A 182 25.19 -11.85 -10.11
CA ALA A 182 26.35 -11.02 -9.78
C ALA A 182 26.93 -10.32 -11.03
N VAL A 183 27.04 -11.03 -12.17
CA VAL A 183 27.53 -10.45 -13.44
C VAL A 183 26.58 -9.38 -13.96
N ILE A 184 25.26 -9.61 -13.94
CA ILE A 184 24.26 -8.64 -14.40
C ILE A 184 24.29 -7.40 -13.52
N THR A 185 24.19 -7.57 -12.20
CA THR A 185 24.09 -6.45 -11.26
C THR A 185 25.39 -5.66 -11.08
N ALA A 186 26.55 -6.25 -11.43
CA ALA A 186 27.83 -5.56 -11.47
C ALA A 186 27.99 -4.60 -12.64
N GLN A 187 27.16 -4.69 -13.69
CA GLN A 187 27.22 -3.75 -14.81
C GLN A 187 26.87 -2.34 -14.34
N PRO A 188 27.65 -1.28 -14.70
CA PRO A 188 27.43 0.09 -14.22
C PRO A 188 26.02 0.60 -14.47
N VAL A 189 25.42 0.31 -15.62
CA VAL A 189 24.05 0.70 -15.97
C VAL A 189 23.01 0.09 -15.02
N PHE A 190 23.22 -1.15 -14.57
CA PHE A 190 22.31 -1.83 -13.66
C PHE A 190 22.51 -1.43 -12.20
N GLN A 191 23.76 -1.19 -11.80
CA GLN A 191 24.07 -0.61 -10.48
C GLN A 191 23.43 0.77 -10.32
N GLU A 192 23.55 1.63 -11.33
CA GLU A 192 22.89 2.94 -11.32
C GLU A 192 21.37 2.79 -11.23
N PHE A 193 20.81 1.88 -12.03
CA PHE A 193 19.36 1.66 -12.04
C PHE A 193 18.82 1.16 -10.69
N LEU A 194 19.49 0.17 -10.06
CA LEU A 194 19.11 -0.36 -8.76
C LEU A 194 19.23 0.70 -7.65
N ARG A 195 20.33 1.47 -7.65
CA ARG A 195 20.51 2.60 -6.73
C ARG A 195 19.42 3.65 -6.89
N ASP A 196 19.10 4.03 -8.11
CA ASP A 196 18.08 5.02 -8.43
C ASP A 196 16.67 4.49 -8.11
N GLY A 197 16.42 3.17 -8.29
CA GLY A 197 15.19 2.52 -7.91
C GLY A 197 14.94 2.57 -6.40
N SER A 198 16.00 2.44 -5.60
CA SER A 198 15.93 2.58 -4.14
C SER A 198 15.71 4.03 -3.67
N ASN A 199 15.95 5.01 -4.53
CA ASN A 199 15.83 6.44 -4.22
C ASN A 199 14.56 7.10 -4.80
N VAL A 200 13.54 6.32 -5.18
CA VAL A 200 12.26 6.90 -5.56
C VAL A 200 11.55 7.49 -4.35
N GLU A 201 10.72 8.50 -4.57
CA GLU A 201 9.96 9.14 -3.49
C GLU A 201 8.72 8.31 -3.09
N VAL A 202 8.16 7.60 -4.06
CA VAL A 202 6.98 6.75 -3.88
C VAL A 202 7.23 5.40 -4.53
N SER A 203 6.90 4.30 -3.86
CA SER A 203 6.74 2.99 -4.48
C SER A 203 5.28 2.58 -4.47
N PHE A 204 4.80 2.02 -5.57
CA PHE A 204 3.45 1.46 -5.69
C PHE A 204 3.53 0.02 -6.19
N LEU A 205 3.24 -0.91 -5.31
CA LEU A 205 3.45 -2.35 -5.51
C LEU A 205 2.21 -3.16 -5.12
N SER A 206 2.18 -4.40 -5.56
CA SER A 206 1.32 -5.46 -5.04
C SER A 206 2.19 -6.60 -4.51
N VAL A 207 1.59 -7.51 -3.75
CA VAL A 207 2.24 -8.73 -3.25
C VAL A 207 1.74 -9.96 -4.00
N GLY A 208 2.61 -10.96 -4.16
CA GLY A 208 2.27 -12.28 -4.68
C GLY A 208 2.06 -13.29 -3.56
N ASP A 209 1.16 -14.26 -3.76
CA ASP A 209 1.00 -15.42 -2.87
C ASP A 209 1.79 -16.63 -3.40
N VAL A 210 1.76 -17.73 -2.66
CA VAL A 210 2.45 -18.98 -3.01
C VAL A 210 1.53 -20.01 -3.69
N THR A 211 0.32 -19.63 -4.06
CA THR A 211 -0.65 -20.55 -4.68
C THR A 211 -0.60 -20.47 -6.20
N GLY A 212 -1.29 -21.39 -6.87
CA GLY A 212 -1.46 -21.37 -8.33
C GLY A 212 -2.26 -20.15 -8.86
N HIS A 213 -2.83 -19.32 -8.00
CA HIS A 213 -3.45 -18.03 -8.38
C HIS A 213 -2.42 -16.94 -8.60
N SER A 214 -1.23 -17.05 -8.01
CA SER A 214 -0.16 -16.08 -8.17
C SER A 214 0.36 -16.03 -9.60
N LEU A 215 0.39 -14.81 -10.15
CA LEU A 215 1.00 -14.58 -11.46
C LEU A 215 2.50 -14.86 -11.44
N GLN A 216 3.17 -14.62 -10.30
CA GLN A 216 4.58 -14.92 -10.10
C GLN A 216 4.82 -16.43 -10.22
N VAL A 217 3.99 -17.25 -9.56
CA VAL A 217 4.07 -18.70 -9.63
C VAL A 217 3.80 -19.22 -11.05
N ARG A 218 2.84 -18.61 -11.75
CA ARG A 218 2.43 -19.07 -13.09
C ARG A 218 3.36 -18.65 -14.21
N TYR A 219 3.98 -17.48 -14.12
CA TYR A 219 4.67 -16.86 -15.25
C TYR A 219 6.05 -16.30 -14.92
N GLY A 220 6.34 -16.03 -13.64
CA GLY A 220 7.56 -15.35 -13.20
C GLY A 220 8.67 -16.27 -12.71
N LEU A 221 8.33 -17.46 -12.22
CA LEU A 221 9.33 -18.39 -11.70
C LEU A 221 10.16 -19.04 -12.84
N PRO A 222 11.48 -19.25 -12.63
CA PRO A 222 12.27 -20.09 -13.49
C PRO A 222 11.66 -21.51 -13.57
N PRO A 223 11.74 -22.19 -14.74
CA PRO A 223 11.09 -23.50 -14.95
C PRO A 223 11.51 -24.60 -13.98
N GLN A 224 12.72 -24.50 -13.42
CA GLN A 224 13.28 -25.46 -12.48
C GLN A 224 12.89 -25.21 -11.02
N THR A 225 12.18 -24.13 -10.72
CA THR A 225 11.80 -23.75 -9.35
C THR A 225 10.51 -24.44 -8.96
N ASP A 226 10.55 -25.21 -7.87
CA ASP A 226 9.37 -25.76 -7.23
C ASP A 226 8.88 -24.82 -6.13
N ILE A 227 7.66 -24.31 -6.27
CA ILE A 227 7.03 -23.48 -5.24
C ILE A 227 6.88 -24.21 -3.91
N GLY A 228 6.78 -25.56 -3.94
CA GLY A 228 6.71 -26.39 -2.75
C GLY A 228 7.97 -26.28 -1.87
N GLU A 229 9.14 -26.10 -2.46
CA GLU A 229 10.40 -25.90 -1.71
C GLU A 229 10.36 -24.57 -0.94
N LEU A 230 9.88 -23.50 -1.57
CA LEU A 230 9.71 -22.19 -0.92
C LEU A 230 8.70 -22.26 0.24
N VAL A 231 7.58 -22.96 0.04
CA VAL A 231 6.56 -23.17 1.08
C VAL A 231 7.12 -23.99 2.24
N ALA A 232 7.91 -25.03 1.94
CA ALA A 232 8.57 -25.85 2.98
C ALA A 232 9.58 -25.05 3.83
N LEU A 233 10.15 -23.98 3.26
CA LEU A 233 11.00 -23.01 3.99
C LEU A 233 10.20 -21.91 4.71
N GLY A 234 8.87 -21.98 4.71
CA GLY A 234 8.01 -21.04 5.41
C GLY A 234 7.58 -19.82 4.58
N ALA A 235 7.80 -19.82 3.26
CA ALA A 235 7.36 -18.71 2.44
C ALA A 235 5.83 -18.59 2.42
N VAL A 236 5.33 -17.39 2.64
CA VAL A 236 3.89 -17.04 2.60
C VAL A 236 3.51 -16.21 1.37
N GLY A 237 4.49 -15.71 0.64
CA GLY A 237 4.31 -14.91 -0.56
C GLY A 237 5.56 -14.15 -0.95
N ASP A 238 5.44 -13.27 -1.95
CA ASP A 238 6.55 -12.45 -2.42
C ASP A 238 6.25 -10.95 -2.41
N LEU A 239 7.30 -10.18 -2.24
CA LEU A 239 7.36 -8.74 -2.52
C LEU A 239 8.58 -8.47 -3.40
N LEU A 240 8.36 -7.82 -4.55
CA LEU A 240 9.42 -7.56 -5.54
C LEU A 240 10.16 -8.82 -6.02
N GLY A 241 9.45 -9.95 -6.09
CA GLY A 241 10.02 -11.24 -6.47
C GLY A 241 10.78 -11.96 -5.34
N ARG A 242 10.95 -11.35 -4.14
CA ARG A 242 11.53 -12.00 -2.96
C ARG A 242 10.45 -12.71 -2.17
N TYR A 243 10.61 -14.00 -1.97
CA TYR A 243 9.73 -14.79 -1.12
C TYR A 243 10.05 -14.59 0.35
N LEU A 244 9.00 -14.27 1.12
CA LEU A 244 9.07 -13.88 2.54
C LEU A 244 8.35 -14.91 3.41
N ASP A 245 8.88 -15.10 4.63
CA ASP A 245 8.21 -15.84 5.70
C ASP A 245 7.08 -15.02 6.36
N ALA A 246 6.43 -15.58 7.38
CA ALA A 246 5.33 -14.94 8.10
C ALA A 246 5.75 -13.70 8.90
N GLU A 247 7.03 -13.55 9.19
CA GLU A 247 7.66 -12.40 9.85
C GLU A 247 8.10 -11.32 8.86
N GLY A 248 8.05 -11.64 7.54
CA GLY A 248 8.44 -10.75 6.45
C GLY A 248 9.94 -10.72 6.17
N ASN A 249 10.67 -11.76 6.61
CA ASN A 249 12.07 -11.97 6.26
C ASN A 249 12.17 -12.81 4.99
N PRO A 250 13.17 -12.57 4.13
CA PRO A 250 13.45 -13.46 2.99
C PRO A 250 13.74 -14.89 3.45
N VAL A 251 13.07 -15.88 2.88
CA VAL A 251 13.41 -17.29 3.11
C VAL A 251 14.77 -17.61 2.49
N ASP A 252 15.54 -18.51 3.12
CA ASP A 252 16.87 -18.92 2.60
C ASP A 252 16.71 -19.91 1.45
N HIS A 253 16.50 -19.37 0.26
CA HIS A 253 16.39 -20.12 -0.98
C HIS A 253 17.22 -19.46 -2.09
N PRO A 254 17.87 -20.23 -3.00
CA PRO A 254 18.68 -19.68 -4.11
C PRO A 254 17.92 -18.63 -4.94
N LEU A 255 16.63 -18.82 -5.15
CA LEU A 255 15.79 -17.90 -5.90
C LEU A 255 15.82 -16.45 -5.34
N ASN A 256 15.82 -16.30 -4.02
CA ASN A 256 15.92 -14.98 -3.38
C ASN A 256 17.28 -14.29 -3.60
N ARG A 257 18.32 -15.05 -3.91
CA ARG A 257 19.66 -14.53 -4.28
C ARG A 257 19.80 -14.27 -5.78
N GLN A 258 18.83 -14.70 -6.58
CA GLN A 258 18.79 -14.52 -8.03
C GLN A 258 17.85 -13.41 -8.49
N VAL A 259 17.04 -12.86 -7.59
CA VAL A 259 16.05 -11.84 -7.95
C VAL A 259 16.71 -10.50 -8.28
N ILE A 260 16.29 -9.90 -9.38
CA ILE A 260 16.80 -8.61 -9.84
C ILE A 260 15.82 -7.51 -9.42
N SER A 261 15.98 -7.03 -8.19
CA SER A 261 15.21 -5.98 -7.55
C SER A 261 16.05 -5.33 -6.44
N PRO A 262 15.68 -4.15 -5.91
CA PRO A 262 16.33 -3.58 -4.74
C PRO A 262 16.31 -4.55 -3.55
N GLU A 263 17.35 -4.53 -2.73
CA GLU A 263 17.35 -5.22 -1.44
C GLU A 263 16.28 -4.63 -0.52
N LEU A 264 15.70 -5.45 0.37
CA LEU A 264 14.60 -5.00 1.25
C LEU A 264 14.99 -3.84 2.15
N ASP A 265 16.25 -3.78 2.60
CA ASP A 265 16.72 -2.66 3.41
C ASP A 265 16.77 -1.35 2.61
N ALA A 266 17.22 -1.43 1.35
CA ALA A 266 17.17 -0.29 0.45
C ALA A 266 15.72 0.11 0.12
N TYR A 267 14.83 -0.86 -0.07
CA TYR A 267 13.40 -0.63 -0.28
C TYR A 267 12.75 0.05 0.95
N ARG A 268 13.11 -0.35 2.18
CA ARG A 268 12.64 0.31 3.42
C ARG A 268 13.00 1.79 3.47
N GLY A 269 14.08 2.20 2.80
CA GLY A 269 14.50 3.60 2.68
C GLY A 269 13.58 4.48 1.82
N ILE A 270 12.69 3.90 1.00
CA ILE A 270 11.74 4.66 0.19
C ILE A 270 10.71 5.34 1.12
N PRO A 271 10.54 6.68 1.04
CA PRO A 271 9.70 7.42 1.99
C PRO A 271 8.23 7.00 1.99
N SER A 272 7.65 6.77 0.80
CA SER A 272 6.25 6.36 0.66
C SER A 272 6.17 5.00 -0.03
N ARG A 273 5.84 3.96 0.73
CA ARG A 273 5.73 2.57 0.25
C ARG A 273 4.28 2.13 0.31
N ILE A 274 3.63 2.12 -0.85
CA ILE A 274 2.21 1.83 -1.00
C ILE A 274 2.06 0.41 -1.49
N LEU A 275 1.35 -0.43 -0.75
CA LEU A 275 0.93 -1.77 -1.17
C LEU A 275 -0.55 -1.77 -1.53
N ALA A 276 -0.88 -2.23 -2.73
CA ALA A 276 -2.25 -2.40 -3.21
C ALA A 276 -2.54 -3.88 -3.44
N SER A 277 -3.25 -4.52 -2.51
CA SER A 277 -3.55 -5.94 -2.60
C SER A 277 -4.70 -6.33 -1.67
N GLY A 278 -5.37 -7.43 -1.97
CA GLY A 278 -6.46 -7.96 -1.16
C GLY A 278 -6.91 -9.35 -1.63
N GLY A 279 -7.92 -9.86 -0.94
CA GLY A 279 -8.44 -11.19 -1.11
C GLY A 279 -7.78 -12.23 -0.21
N PRO A 280 -8.49 -13.34 0.11
CA PRO A 280 -8.06 -14.30 1.13
C PRO A 280 -6.67 -14.92 0.91
N HIS A 281 -6.32 -15.18 -0.36
CA HIS A 281 -5.02 -15.76 -0.73
C HIS A 281 -3.82 -14.82 -0.48
N LYS A 282 -4.07 -13.52 -0.26
CA LYS A 282 -3.03 -12.51 0.03
C LYS A 282 -2.85 -12.21 1.53
N HIS A 283 -3.72 -12.71 2.39
CA HIS A 283 -3.73 -12.33 3.80
C HIS A 283 -2.39 -12.58 4.51
N ALA A 284 -1.80 -13.76 4.29
CA ALA A 284 -0.54 -14.11 4.96
C ALA A 284 0.61 -13.18 4.57
N ILE A 285 0.79 -12.93 3.29
CA ILE A 285 1.87 -12.06 2.82
C ILE A 285 1.61 -10.59 3.13
N LEU A 286 0.35 -10.12 3.09
CA LEU A 286 0.02 -8.77 3.52
C LEU A 286 0.37 -8.56 5.00
N LEU A 287 0.00 -9.51 5.86
CA LEU A 287 0.32 -9.45 7.28
C LEU A 287 1.84 -9.45 7.52
N ALA A 288 2.58 -10.32 6.82
CA ALA A 288 4.04 -10.39 6.89
C ALA A 288 4.69 -9.06 6.50
N THR A 289 4.26 -8.46 5.38
CA THR A 289 4.81 -7.18 4.91
C THR A 289 4.50 -6.01 5.86
N LEU A 290 3.32 -6.00 6.48
CA LEU A 290 2.94 -4.98 7.46
C LEU A 290 3.74 -5.13 8.77
N ARG A 291 3.90 -6.36 9.29
CA ARG A 291 4.73 -6.64 10.48
C ARG A 291 6.18 -6.23 10.29
N ALA A 292 6.73 -6.51 9.11
CA ALA A 292 8.11 -6.16 8.78
C ALA A 292 8.33 -4.68 8.43
N GLY A 293 7.29 -3.83 8.51
CA GLY A 293 7.39 -2.41 8.18
C GLY A 293 7.73 -2.14 6.71
N LEU A 294 7.38 -3.05 5.81
CA LEU A 294 7.64 -2.92 4.37
C LEU A 294 6.64 -2.03 3.65
N ALA A 295 5.58 -1.58 4.31
CA ALA A 295 4.61 -0.63 3.80
C ALA A 295 4.50 0.60 4.71
N THR A 296 4.21 1.76 4.13
CA THR A 296 3.80 2.99 4.85
C THR A 296 2.36 3.35 4.56
N ALA A 297 1.78 2.76 3.53
CA ALA A 297 0.37 2.88 3.19
C ALA A 297 -0.13 1.57 2.55
N ILE A 298 -1.41 1.28 2.72
CA ILE A 298 -2.06 0.11 2.12
C ILE A 298 -3.38 0.50 1.47
N VAL A 299 -3.66 -0.09 0.31
CA VAL A 299 -4.98 -0.10 -0.31
C VAL A 299 -5.46 -1.55 -0.35
N THR A 300 -6.55 -1.85 0.35
CA THR A 300 -7.04 -3.23 0.49
C THR A 300 -8.57 -3.28 0.53
N ASP A 301 -9.15 -4.46 0.59
CA ASP A 301 -10.58 -4.66 0.77
C ASP A 301 -10.98 -4.82 2.25
N SER A 302 -12.28 -4.67 2.54
CA SER A 302 -12.80 -4.68 3.92
C SER A 302 -12.67 -6.04 4.61
N GLU A 303 -12.69 -7.17 3.89
CA GLU A 303 -12.49 -8.49 4.47
C GLU A 303 -11.02 -8.71 4.83
N SER A 304 -10.11 -8.35 3.92
CA SER A 304 -8.67 -8.34 4.20
C SER A 304 -8.34 -7.43 5.37
N ALA A 305 -8.93 -6.24 5.45
CA ALA A 305 -8.73 -5.31 6.56
C ALA A 305 -9.14 -5.93 7.92
N ARG A 306 -10.32 -6.56 8.00
CA ARG A 306 -10.77 -7.25 9.22
C ARG A 306 -9.83 -8.39 9.62
N MET A 307 -9.40 -9.19 8.64
CA MET A 307 -8.48 -10.30 8.88
C MET A 307 -7.12 -9.82 9.39
N LEU A 308 -6.54 -8.78 8.78
CA LEU A 308 -5.29 -8.17 9.22
C LEU A 308 -5.39 -7.63 10.65
N LEU A 309 -6.54 -7.08 11.05
CA LEU A 309 -6.79 -6.62 12.42
C LEU A 309 -7.03 -7.77 13.42
N GLY A 310 -7.59 -8.91 13.01
CA GLY A 310 -7.84 -10.07 13.87
C GLY A 310 -6.62 -10.97 14.09
N ALA A 311 -5.74 -11.10 13.09
CA ALA A 311 -4.67 -12.09 13.08
C ALA A 311 -3.52 -11.86 14.08
N SER A 312 -3.41 -10.69 14.72
CA SER A 312 -2.26 -10.40 15.59
C SER A 312 -2.48 -10.65 17.07
N ASP A 313 -3.70 -10.92 17.51
CA ASP A 313 -3.99 -11.17 18.93
C ASP A 313 -3.70 -12.64 19.33
N ALA A 314 -3.44 -13.50 18.35
CA ALA A 314 -3.14 -14.92 18.55
C ALA A 314 -1.65 -15.22 18.82
N SER A 315 -0.77 -14.22 18.82
CA SER A 315 0.70 -14.38 18.93
C SER A 315 1.31 -13.71 20.17
N ARG A 316 0.50 -13.42 21.21
CA ARG A 316 1.00 -12.97 22.53
C ARG A 316 0.77 -13.98 23.60
#